data_c5291aa0c21194f13ef595fd94e8a7ce
#
_entry.id   c5291aa0c21194f13ef595fd94e8a7ce
#
_cell.length_a   1.000
_cell.length_b   1.000
_cell.length_c   1.000
_cell.angle_alpha   90.00
_cell.angle_beta   90.00
_cell.angle_gamma   90.00
#
_symmetry.space_group_name_H-M   'P 1'
#
loop_
_entity.id
_entity.type
_entity.pdbx_description
1 polymer ?
#
loop_
_entity_poly.entity_id
_entity_poly.type
_entity_poly.pdbx_seq_one_letter_code
_entity_poly.pdbx_strand_id
1 'polypeptide(L)'
;MNKQFQNSMTFILVIGLLSTSIYPLQADSIHSIEENNNSPNSKLNQILDNIDQELIEGFLTDLVSFGPRMTGTYGCQKAGEYIKQKFESFDLITSIQNWTSFGNRYNPRWFSGFNVIGTLPGTNPDSNLELVFNAHYDSVKVSPGADDDGSGVAAVLAAASVLSDFEFTHTIHFVCFSGEEQGLLGSKAYGDWLYQTNQENVIIDFNADGIGYSNSETINKFRLWGTEDVSWLMDEISQLNNEYNLGFSLDLRTLPEDTRGGSDYHSFVRHGFDAISFFEGAWNPHWHSSEDTIENMDLSYLTRTTELISISLAWVSDNPLSYPYVYIESPHKGMFYFEGREQKPIKDSLNWQIRTIIVDDIWIWAQVFIDESLIEKVEFYVRGKLQETDTEPPYKYHLNKISFFKQRIEVVAYSVDGQTSKDWMDIFFINFLRRD
;
A
#
# COMPACT_ATOMS: atom_id res chain seq x y z
N MET A 1 56.45 40.10 -47.30
CA MET A 1 57.12 39.41 -48.41
C MET A 1 56.18 38.30 -48.87
N ASN A 2 55.46 38.54 -49.96
CA ASN A 2 55.56 37.92 -51.30
C ASN A 2 55.32 36.39 -51.28
N LYS A 3 54.51 35.76 -52.10
CA LYS A 3 53.71 35.98 -53.32
C LYS A 3 52.73 34.83 -53.44
N GLN A 4 51.44 35.00 -53.79
CA GLN A 4 50.81 34.98 -55.09
C GLN A 4 51.23 33.82 -56.03
N PHE A 5 50.22 33.03 -56.50
CA PHE A 5 49.73 32.88 -57.90
C PHE A 5 48.87 31.61 -57.95
N GLN A 6 47.63 31.60 -58.19
CA GLN A 6 46.83 31.79 -59.43
C GLN A 6 46.83 30.58 -60.40
N ASN A 7 45.59 30.08 -60.61
CA ASN A 7 44.95 29.58 -61.87
C ASN A 7 45.36 28.20 -62.42
N SER A 8 44.45 27.29 -62.68
CA SER A 8 43.60 27.29 -63.90
C SER A 8 42.65 26.11 -63.96
N MET A 9 41.45 26.36 -64.48
CA MET A 9 40.45 25.41 -64.91
C MET A 9 40.96 24.51 -66.05
N THR A 10 40.54 23.25 -66.08
CA THR A 10 40.35 22.52 -67.35
C THR A 10 39.24 21.52 -67.21
N PHE A 11 38.17 21.68 -67.94
CA PHE A 11 37.07 20.76 -68.19
C PHE A 11 37.59 19.64 -69.11
N ILE A 12 37.34 18.35 -68.71
CA ILE A 12 37.30 17.26 -69.68
C ILE A 12 36.07 16.39 -69.37
N LEU A 13 35.18 16.40 -70.37
CA LEU A 13 34.03 15.55 -70.50
C LEU A 13 34.45 14.22 -71.10
N VAL A 14 34.19 13.08 -70.44
CA VAL A 14 34.27 11.75 -71.13
C VAL A 14 33.02 10.98 -70.76
N ILE A 15 32.29 10.68 -71.81
CA ILE A 15 31.13 9.75 -71.85
C ILE A 15 31.67 8.30 -71.84
N GLY A 16 31.01 7.42 -71.10
CA GLY A 16 31.05 6.04 -71.54
C GLY A 16 30.91 4.94 -70.51
N LEU A 17 29.81 4.24 -70.70
CA LEU A 17 29.59 2.81 -70.47
C LEU A 17 29.00 2.38 -69.11
N LEU A 18 27.72 2.09 -69.19
CA LEU A 18 26.94 1.22 -68.28
C LEU A 18 27.57 -0.16 -68.21
N SER A 19 27.97 -0.56 -67.03
CA SER A 19 28.11 -1.96 -66.67
C SER A 19 27.26 -2.23 -65.42
N THR A 20 26.21 -2.99 -65.61
CA THR A 20 25.34 -3.50 -64.56
C THR A 20 26.10 -4.55 -63.76
N SER A 21 26.59 -4.19 -62.60
CA SER A 21 27.06 -5.12 -61.61
C SER A 21 25.93 -5.43 -60.62
N ILE A 22 25.43 -6.64 -60.70
CA ILE A 22 24.51 -7.22 -59.69
C ILE A 22 25.33 -7.45 -58.44
N TYR A 23 25.17 -6.64 -57.44
CA TYR A 23 25.66 -6.94 -56.09
C TYR A 23 24.61 -7.80 -55.36
N PRO A 24 24.99 -8.89 -54.66
CA PRO A 24 24.06 -9.61 -53.84
C PRO A 24 23.63 -8.71 -52.69
N LEU A 25 22.32 -8.62 -52.42
CA LEU A 25 21.75 -8.08 -51.22
C LEU A 25 22.39 -8.83 -50.02
N GLN A 26 23.27 -8.17 -49.30
CA GLN A 26 23.66 -8.56 -47.98
C GLN A 26 22.41 -8.39 -47.12
N ALA A 27 21.93 -9.48 -46.54
CA ALA A 27 20.89 -9.43 -45.53
C ALA A 27 21.39 -8.55 -44.39
N ASP A 28 20.72 -7.42 -44.23
CA ASP A 28 20.90 -6.59 -43.06
C ASP A 28 20.68 -7.48 -41.84
N SER A 29 21.72 -7.56 -41.01
CA SER A 29 21.66 -8.14 -39.70
C SER A 29 20.44 -7.51 -38.98
N ILE A 30 19.48 -8.36 -38.68
CA ILE A 30 18.47 -8.06 -37.69
C ILE A 30 19.26 -7.72 -36.43
N HIS A 31 19.38 -6.43 -36.13
CA HIS A 31 19.72 -5.99 -34.79
C HIS A 31 18.61 -6.58 -33.94
N SER A 32 18.93 -7.64 -33.19
CA SER A 32 18.20 -7.97 -31.99
C SER A 32 18.16 -6.68 -31.18
N ILE A 33 16.99 -6.08 -31.07
CA ILE A 33 16.71 -5.09 -30.05
C ILE A 33 16.99 -5.86 -28.76
N GLU A 34 18.13 -5.59 -28.13
CA GLU A 34 18.29 -5.90 -26.72
C GLU A 34 17.13 -5.14 -26.04
N GLU A 35 16.08 -5.86 -25.70
CA GLU A 35 15.05 -5.33 -24.81
C GLU A 35 15.80 -4.80 -23.58
N ASN A 36 15.59 -3.53 -23.34
CA ASN A 36 16.21 -2.86 -22.21
C ASN A 36 15.57 -3.46 -20.97
N ASN A 37 16.22 -4.48 -20.36
CA ASN A 37 15.70 -5.25 -19.22
C ASN A 37 15.34 -4.40 -18.00
N ASN A 38 15.53 -3.09 -18.07
CA ASN A 38 15.19 -2.10 -17.06
C ASN A 38 13.96 -1.24 -17.42
N SER A 39 13.18 -1.60 -18.43
CA SER A 39 11.89 -0.91 -18.63
C SER A 39 10.88 -1.37 -17.56
N PRO A 40 9.97 -0.50 -17.06
CA PRO A 40 8.95 -0.89 -16.08
C PRO A 40 8.17 -2.15 -16.48
N ASN A 41 7.77 -2.24 -17.75
CA ASN A 41 7.08 -3.42 -18.27
C ASN A 41 7.93 -4.70 -18.24
N SER A 42 9.26 -4.59 -18.39
CA SER A 42 10.17 -5.73 -18.27
C SER A 42 10.25 -6.25 -16.83
N LYS A 43 10.29 -5.35 -15.83
CA LYS A 43 10.32 -5.73 -14.40
C LYS A 43 9.03 -6.45 -14.00
N LEU A 44 7.86 -5.91 -14.34
CA LEU A 44 6.58 -6.51 -14.01
C LEU A 44 6.39 -7.88 -14.69
N ASN A 45 6.83 -8.06 -15.93
CA ASN A 45 6.84 -9.36 -16.59
C ASN A 45 7.73 -10.37 -15.86
N GLN A 46 8.93 -9.98 -15.42
CA GLN A 46 9.82 -10.86 -14.66
C GLN A 46 9.21 -11.24 -13.30
N ILE A 47 8.50 -10.32 -12.64
CA ILE A 47 7.78 -10.61 -11.39
C ILE A 47 6.69 -11.66 -11.66
N LEU A 48 5.87 -11.50 -12.69
CA LEU A 48 4.83 -12.46 -13.07
C LEU A 48 5.41 -13.83 -13.41
N ASP A 49 6.50 -13.87 -14.17
CA ASP A 49 7.15 -15.13 -14.56
C ASP A 49 7.71 -15.93 -13.37
N ASN A 50 7.93 -15.28 -12.22
CA ASN A 50 8.47 -15.90 -11.00
C ASN A 50 7.39 -16.18 -9.93
N ILE A 51 6.15 -15.73 -10.12
CA ILE A 51 5.03 -16.06 -9.23
C ILE A 51 4.25 -17.21 -9.88
N ASP A 52 4.44 -18.42 -9.39
CA ASP A 52 3.74 -19.58 -9.90
C ASP A 52 2.98 -20.34 -8.81
N GLN A 53 2.13 -21.27 -9.23
CA GLN A 53 1.31 -22.06 -8.32
C GLN A 53 2.16 -22.93 -7.39
N GLU A 54 3.30 -23.46 -7.82
CA GLU A 54 4.16 -24.33 -7.02
C GLU A 54 4.77 -23.56 -5.85
N LEU A 55 5.21 -22.33 -6.10
CA LEU A 55 5.74 -21.43 -5.07
C LEU A 55 4.68 -21.13 -3.99
N ILE A 56 3.48 -20.74 -4.41
CA ILE A 56 2.38 -20.36 -3.50
C ILE A 56 1.88 -21.57 -2.72
N GLU A 57 1.63 -22.71 -3.41
CA GLU A 57 1.19 -23.95 -2.78
C GLU A 57 2.22 -24.49 -1.77
N GLY A 58 3.51 -24.29 -2.04
CA GLY A 58 4.58 -24.64 -1.12
C GLY A 58 4.48 -23.87 0.19
N PHE A 59 4.34 -22.52 0.16
CA PHE A 59 4.17 -21.72 1.36
C PHE A 59 2.88 -22.03 2.11
N LEU A 60 1.78 -22.20 1.38
CA LEU A 60 0.48 -22.52 1.95
C LEU A 60 0.50 -23.89 2.64
N THR A 61 1.08 -24.92 2.01
CA THR A 61 1.21 -26.27 2.56
C THR A 61 2.02 -26.26 3.86
N ASP A 62 3.16 -25.60 3.85
CA ASP A 62 4.01 -25.48 5.05
C ASP A 62 3.23 -24.80 6.18
N LEU A 63 2.51 -23.68 5.90
CA LEU A 63 1.75 -22.95 6.89
C LEU A 63 0.61 -23.78 7.48
N VAL A 64 -0.20 -24.44 6.64
CA VAL A 64 -1.34 -25.26 7.06
C VAL A 64 -0.88 -26.50 7.84
N SER A 65 0.34 -27.00 7.58
CA SER A 65 0.91 -28.14 8.32
C SER A 65 1.04 -27.92 9.84
N PHE A 66 1.05 -26.66 10.30
CA PHE A 66 1.06 -26.34 11.74
C PHE A 66 -0.31 -26.54 12.40
N GLY A 67 -1.36 -26.90 11.63
CA GLY A 67 -2.73 -27.06 12.09
C GLY A 67 -3.40 -25.75 12.46
N PRO A 68 -4.47 -25.76 13.29
CA PRO A 68 -5.13 -24.54 13.72
C PRO A 68 -4.16 -23.60 14.43
N ARG A 69 -4.12 -22.35 13.96
CA ARG A 69 -3.13 -21.34 14.35
C ARG A 69 -3.69 -20.26 15.28
N MET A 70 -4.67 -20.63 16.12
CA MET A 70 -5.25 -19.67 17.05
C MET A 70 -4.18 -18.97 17.87
N THR A 71 -4.25 -17.66 17.98
CA THR A 71 -3.29 -16.83 18.74
C THR A 71 -3.09 -17.34 20.17
N GLY A 72 -1.81 -17.48 20.55
CA GLY A 72 -1.39 -18.02 21.85
C GLY A 72 -1.27 -19.55 21.88
N THR A 73 -1.48 -20.25 20.78
CA THR A 73 -1.23 -21.70 20.64
C THR A 73 0.15 -21.97 20.05
N TYR A 74 0.60 -23.22 20.19
CA TYR A 74 1.85 -23.69 19.59
C TYR A 74 1.84 -23.59 18.06
N GLY A 75 0.70 -23.91 17.39
CA GLY A 75 0.56 -23.78 15.94
C GLY A 75 0.77 -22.35 15.46
N CYS A 76 0.14 -21.38 16.12
CA CYS A 76 0.33 -19.95 15.81
C CYS A 76 1.78 -19.50 16.02
N GLN A 77 2.43 -19.92 17.12
CA GLN A 77 3.84 -19.60 17.35
C GLN A 77 4.72 -20.19 16.24
N LYS A 78 4.50 -21.44 15.83
CA LYS A 78 5.29 -22.09 14.78
C LYS A 78 5.10 -21.42 13.41
N ALA A 79 3.90 -21.01 13.09
CA ALA A 79 3.62 -20.25 11.88
C ALA A 79 4.39 -18.92 11.84
N GLY A 80 4.36 -18.14 12.94
CA GLY A 80 5.13 -16.90 13.02
C GLY A 80 6.65 -17.12 12.95
N GLU A 81 7.18 -18.18 13.61
CA GLU A 81 8.60 -18.56 13.50
C GLU A 81 8.97 -18.95 12.05
N TYR A 82 8.11 -19.67 11.35
CA TYR A 82 8.27 -20.03 9.94
C TYR A 82 8.31 -18.81 9.04
N ILE A 83 7.33 -17.91 9.15
CA ILE A 83 7.26 -16.67 8.39
C ILE A 83 8.53 -15.83 8.59
N LYS A 84 8.97 -15.69 9.85
CA LYS A 84 10.23 -15.00 10.17
C LYS A 84 11.42 -15.60 9.42
N GLN A 85 11.55 -16.94 9.44
CA GLN A 85 12.64 -17.63 8.75
C GLN A 85 12.58 -17.43 7.22
N LYS A 86 11.37 -17.38 6.65
CA LYS A 86 11.19 -17.09 5.21
C LYS A 86 11.64 -15.67 4.87
N PHE A 87 11.19 -14.66 5.61
CA PHE A 87 11.64 -13.28 5.38
C PHE A 87 13.17 -13.14 5.53
N GLU A 88 13.77 -13.79 6.53
CA GLU A 88 15.24 -13.83 6.69
C GLU A 88 15.91 -14.52 5.49
N SER A 89 15.31 -15.55 4.90
CA SER A 89 15.87 -16.26 3.74
C SER A 89 15.74 -15.50 2.42
N PHE A 90 14.90 -14.48 2.38
CA PHE A 90 14.74 -13.54 1.25
C PHE A 90 15.59 -12.27 1.43
N ASP A 91 16.55 -12.29 2.37
CA ASP A 91 17.43 -11.16 2.69
C ASP A 91 16.69 -9.86 3.11
N LEU A 92 15.43 -9.97 3.56
CA LEU A 92 14.69 -8.83 4.08
C LEU A 92 15.17 -8.42 5.47
N ILE A 93 15.11 -7.12 5.78
CA ILE A 93 15.33 -6.63 7.15
C ILE A 93 14.15 -7.11 8.01
N THR A 94 14.36 -8.19 8.76
CA THR A 94 13.30 -8.88 9.49
C THR A 94 13.24 -8.45 10.95
N SER A 95 12.05 -8.13 11.43
CA SER A 95 11.80 -7.77 12.83
C SER A 95 10.53 -8.42 13.39
N ILE A 96 10.46 -8.46 14.72
CA ILE A 96 9.31 -8.99 15.47
C ILE A 96 8.76 -7.89 16.34
N GLN A 97 7.46 -7.64 16.21
CA GLN A 97 6.72 -6.75 17.10
C GLN A 97 5.85 -7.55 18.06
N ASN A 98 6.28 -7.63 19.32
CA ASN A 98 5.48 -8.27 20.36
C ASN A 98 4.34 -7.37 20.83
N TRP A 99 3.19 -7.97 21.08
CA TRP A 99 2.03 -7.26 21.60
C TRP A 99 1.29 -8.07 22.68
N THR A 100 0.55 -7.37 23.55
CA THR A 100 -0.38 -7.94 24.50
C THR A 100 -1.62 -7.06 24.56
N SER A 101 -2.78 -7.66 24.34
CA SER A 101 -4.05 -6.94 24.27
C SER A 101 -5.21 -7.78 24.77
N PHE A 102 -6.32 -7.11 25.12
CA PHE A 102 -7.56 -7.77 25.50
C PHE A 102 -8.41 -8.03 24.26
N GLY A 103 -8.83 -9.27 24.08
CA GLY A 103 -9.61 -9.71 22.93
C GLY A 103 -11.00 -9.08 22.83
N ASN A 104 -11.69 -9.39 21.76
CA ASN A 104 -13.02 -8.88 21.46
C ASN A 104 -14.13 -9.50 22.36
N ARG A 105 -15.39 -9.10 22.13
CA ARG A 105 -16.55 -9.58 22.93
C ARG A 105 -16.77 -11.10 22.86
N TYR A 106 -16.28 -11.75 21.79
CA TYR A 106 -16.39 -13.20 21.60
C TYR A 106 -15.24 -13.95 22.24
N ASN A 107 -14.11 -13.29 22.44
CA ASN A 107 -12.90 -13.80 23.07
C ASN A 107 -12.43 -12.86 24.21
N PRO A 108 -13.21 -12.65 25.29
CA PRO A 108 -12.97 -11.62 26.30
C PRO A 108 -11.88 -12.05 27.31
N ARG A 109 -10.65 -12.18 26.85
CA ARG A 109 -9.46 -12.50 27.66
C ARG A 109 -8.23 -11.79 27.12
N TRP A 110 -7.16 -11.78 27.90
CA TRP A 110 -5.87 -11.31 27.44
C TRP A 110 -5.22 -12.31 26.49
N PHE A 111 -4.66 -11.78 25.40
CA PHE A 111 -3.83 -12.49 24.45
C PHE A 111 -2.48 -11.81 24.36
N SER A 112 -1.46 -12.60 24.07
CA SER A 112 -0.14 -12.15 23.69
C SER A 112 0.26 -12.86 22.42
N GLY A 113 0.85 -12.13 21.51
CA GLY A 113 1.32 -12.61 20.21
C GLY A 113 2.42 -11.72 19.69
N PHE A 114 2.77 -11.93 18.45
CA PHE A 114 3.73 -11.08 17.76
C PHE A 114 3.37 -10.96 16.28
N ASN A 115 3.72 -9.86 15.69
CA ASN A 115 3.69 -9.62 14.25
C ASN A 115 5.08 -9.90 13.68
N VAL A 116 5.14 -10.38 12.46
CA VAL A 116 6.39 -10.61 11.72
C VAL A 116 6.47 -9.58 10.59
N ILE A 117 7.55 -8.83 10.54
CA ILE A 117 7.75 -7.74 9.60
C ILE A 117 9.03 -8.01 8.81
N GLY A 118 8.91 -8.08 7.49
CA GLY A 118 10.02 -8.12 6.54
C GLY A 118 10.03 -6.81 5.77
N THR A 119 11.12 -6.06 5.83
CA THR A 119 11.24 -4.77 5.14
C THR A 119 12.20 -4.89 3.96
N LEU A 120 11.74 -4.50 2.78
CA LEU A 120 12.53 -4.25 1.59
C LEU A 120 12.74 -2.74 1.46
N PRO A 121 13.94 -2.22 1.78
CA PRO A 121 14.18 -0.78 1.76
C PRO A 121 14.10 -0.20 0.36
N GLY A 122 13.46 0.96 0.23
CA GLY A 122 13.48 1.75 -0.99
C GLY A 122 14.87 2.33 -1.29
N THR A 123 15.15 2.58 -2.55
CA THR A 123 16.41 3.18 -3.01
C THR A 123 16.44 4.70 -2.90
N ASN A 124 15.28 5.34 -2.78
CA ASN A 124 15.17 6.77 -2.58
C ASN A 124 15.09 7.11 -1.08
N PRO A 125 16.16 7.63 -0.46
CA PRO A 125 16.15 7.96 0.97
C PRO A 125 15.26 9.16 1.32
N ASP A 126 14.86 9.94 0.33
CA ASP A 126 13.98 11.09 0.50
C ASP A 126 12.50 10.71 0.22
N SER A 127 12.22 9.43 0.01
CA SER A 127 10.85 8.95 -0.18
C SER A 127 10.06 9.02 1.12
N ASN A 128 8.88 9.62 1.03
CA ASN A 128 7.91 9.66 2.12
C ASN A 128 6.76 8.66 1.90
N LEU A 129 6.84 7.80 0.88
CA LEU A 129 5.87 6.73 0.65
C LEU A 129 6.42 5.41 1.16
N GLU A 130 5.65 4.73 2.00
CA GLU A 130 5.90 3.37 2.44
C GLU A 130 4.66 2.52 2.13
N LEU A 131 4.88 1.34 1.61
CA LEU A 131 3.83 0.39 1.28
C LEU A 131 3.83 -0.74 2.29
N VAL A 132 2.66 -1.17 2.71
CA VAL A 132 2.50 -2.31 3.59
C VAL A 132 1.68 -3.37 2.86
N PHE A 133 2.23 -4.56 2.66
CA PHE A 133 1.46 -5.71 2.19
C PHE A 133 1.30 -6.70 3.33
N ASN A 134 0.05 -6.95 3.72
CA ASN A 134 -0.24 -7.73 4.91
C ASN A 134 -1.33 -8.79 4.74
N ALA A 135 -1.26 -9.76 5.68
CA ALA A 135 -2.23 -10.81 5.90
C ALA A 135 -2.13 -11.27 7.36
N HIS A 136 -3.13 -12.02 7.87
CA HIS A 136 -3.03 -12.57 9.21
C HIS A 136 -2.69 -14.06 9.21
N TYR A 137 -1.77 -14.47 10.09
CA TYR A 137 -1.33 -15.85 10.13
C TYR A 137 -2.01 -16.70 11.22
N ASP A 138 -2.81 -16.08 12.08
CA ASP A 138 -3.66 -16.84 13.00
C ASP A 138 -4.94 -17.34 12.31
N SER A 139 -5.60 -18.29 12.90
CA SER A 139 -6.91 -18.81 12.47
C SER A 139 -7.79 -19.06 13.68
N VAL A 140 -9.08 -19.31 13.45
CA VAL A 140 -9.95 -19.77 14.54
C VAL A 140 -9.54 -21.16 15.02
N LYS A 141 -9.93 -21.49 16.26
CA LYS A 141 -9.49 -22.70 16.96
C LYS A 141 -9.73 -24.03 16.21
N VAL A 142 -10.76 -24.08 15.38
CA VAL A 142 -11.20 -25.32 14.70
C VAL A 142 -10.74 -25.40 13.25
N SER A 143 -10.35 -24.26 12.65
CA SER A 143 -9.98 -24.16 11.25
C SER A 143 -8.49 -24.38 11.05
N PRO A 144 -8.08 -25.20 10.08
CA PRO A 144 -6.73 -25.17 9.54
C PRO A 144 -6.35 -23.82 8.96
N GLY A 145 -7.34 -23.02 8.51
CA GLY A 145 -7.15 -21.68 7.99
C GLY A 145 -6.36 -21.67 6.68
N ALA A 146 -6.75 -22.51 5.73
CA ALA A 146 -6.04 -22.56 4.44
C ALA A 146 -6.35 -21.31 3.61
N ASP A 147 -7.61 -20.92 3.56
CA ASP A 147 -8.06 -19.72 2.86
C ASP A 147 -8.07 -18.53 3.82
N ASP A 148 -8.60 -18.68 5.02
CA ASP A 148 -8.72 -17.66 6.08
C ASP A 148 -7.66 -17.85 7.18
N ASP A 149 -6.47 -17.19 7.16
CA ASP A 149 -5.97 -16.39 6.06
C ASP A 149 -4.59 -16.93 5.59
N GLY A 150 -4.55 -18.25 5.39
CA GLY A 150 -3.38 -18.90 4.80
C GLY A 150 -3.13 -18.43 3.37
N SER A 151 -4.20 -18.12 2.61
CA SER A 151 -4.13 -17.62 1.23
C SER A 151 -3.42 -16.27 1.17
N GLY A 152 -3.80 -15.32 2.02
CA GLY A 152 -3.14 -14.03 2.12
C GLY A 152 -1.69 -14.14 2.58
N VAL A 153 -1.40 -14.97 3.60
CA VAL A 153 -0.01 -15.19 4.05
C VAL A 153 0.85 -15.79 2.95
N ALA A 154 0.33 -16.77 2.18
CA ALA A 154 1.05 -17.35 1.06
C ALA A 154 1.34 -16.31 -0.04
N ALA A 155 0.38 -15.42 -0.31
CA ALA A 155 0.57 -14.30 -1.24
C ALA A 155 1.63 -13.31 -0.74
N VAL A 156 1.60 -12.94 0.55
CA VAL A 156 2.64 -12.06 1.16
C VAL A 156 4.02 -12.70 1.04
N LEU A 157 4.15 -14.01 1.32
CA LEU A 157 5.44 -14.72 1.22
C LEU A 157 5.92 -14.85 -0.23
N ALA A 158 5.01 -15.12 -1.19
CA ALA A 158 5.36 -15.19 -2.60
C ALA A 158 5.81 -13.83 -3.15
N ALA A 159 5.05 -12.77 -2.86
CA ALA A 159 5.45 -11.43 -3.22
C ALA A 159 6.80 -11.03 -2.58
N ALA A 160 6.98 -11.28 -1.28
CA ALA A 160 8.23 -11.00 -0.58
C ALA A 160 9.43 -11.74 -1.19
N SER A 161 9.26 -13.03 -1.54
CA SER A 161 10.29 -13.85 -2.16
C SER A 161 10.72 -13.33 -3.53
N VAL A 162 9.75 -12.91 -4.36
CA VAL A 162 10.03 -12.48 -5.73
C VAL A 162 10.48 -11.02 -5.77
N LEU A 163 9.81 -10.13 -5.01
CA LEU A 163 10.13 -8.70 -5.04
C LEU A 163 11.49 -8.39 -4.40
N SER A 164 11.99 -9.22 -3.47
CA SER A 164 13.31 -9.03 -2.87
C SER A 164 14.48 -9.13 -3.87
N ASP A 165 14.27 -9.72 -5.04
CA ASP A 165 15.26 -9.77 -6.13
C ASP A 165 15.33 -8.46 -6.95
N PHE A 166 14.49 -7.47 -6.64
CA PHE A 166 14.42 -6.20 -7.35
C PHE A 166 14.66 -5.00 -6.42
N GLU A 167 15.09 -3.90 -7.02
CA GLU A 167 15.18 -2.61 -6.35
C GLU A 167 13.93 -1.78 -6.67
N PHE A 168 13.39 -1.08 -5.66
CA PHE A 168 12.23 -0.19 -5.79
C PHE A 168 12.56 1.20 -5.23
N THR A 169 11.85 2.20 -5.72
CA THR A 169 12.00 3.58 -5.26
C THR A 169 11.54 3.75 -3.82
N HIS A 170 10.39 3.14 -3.48
CA HIS A 170 9.74 3.26 -2.18
C HIS A 170 9.93 1.99 -1.34
N THR A 171 9.92 2.16 -0.01
CA THR A 171 10.04 1.04 0.93
C THR A 171 8.77 0.18 0.93
N ILE A 172 8.96 -1.14 0.95
CA ILE A 172 7.86 -2.12 1.08
C ILE A 172 8.03 -2.88 2.39
N HIS A 173 6.96 -2.93 3.18
CA HIS A 173 6.85 -3.76 4.37
C HIS A 173 5.93 -4.95 4.09
N PHE A 174 6.43 -6.15 4.21
CA PHE A 174 5.66 -7.38 4.22
C PHE A 174 5.35 -7.72 5.67
N VAL A 175 4.07 -7.74 6.04
CA VAL A 175 3.68 -7.88 7.43
C VAL A 175 2.69 -9.01 7.62
N CYS A 176 3.01 -9.97 8.51
CA CYS A 176 2.07 -11.00 8.88
C CYS A 176 1.62 -10.77 10.33
N PHE A 177 0.32 -10.55 10.52
CA PHE A 177 -0.29 -10.26 11.81
C PHE A 177 -0.74 -11.52 12.54
N SER A 178 -0.80 -11.45 13.87
CA SER A 178 -1.53 -12.43 14.69
C SER A 178 -2.60 -11.73 15.50
N GLY A 179 -3.64 -12.47 15.87
CA GLY A 179 -4.72 -11.95 16.68
C GLY A 179 -5.79 -11.20 15.93
N GLU A 180 -5.87 -11.37 14.61
CA GLU A 180 -6.97 -10.85 13.80
C GLU A 180 -8.30 -11.40 14.33
N GLU A 181 -8.42 -12.71 14.40
CA GLU A 181 -9.59 -13.48 14.82
C GLU A 181 -10.07 -13.17 16.24
N GLN A 182 -9.20 -12.63 17.05
CA GLN A 182 -9.52 -12.23 18.40
C GLN A 182 -9.81 -10.74 18.53
N GLY A 183 -9.84 -10.03 17.41
CA GLY A 183 -10.26 -8.63 17.28
C GLY A 183 -9.21 -7.68 16.79
N LEU A 184 -8.49 -8.02 15.73
CA LEU A 184 -7.48 -7.19 15.06
C LEU A 184 -6.34 -6.79 16.00
N LEU A 185 -5.89 -7.70 16.90
CA LEU A 185 -5.02 -7.29 18.01
C LEU A 185 -3.61 -6.94 17.55
N GLY A 186 -3.08 -7.71 16.60
CA GLY A 186 -1.76 -7.48 16.03
C GLY A 186 -1.70 -6.26 15.14
N SER A 187 -2.63 -6.14 14.20
CA SER A 187 -2.69 -4.98 13.30
C SER A 187 -2.98 -3.68 14.04
N LYS A 188 -3.80 -3.71 15.11
CA LYS A 188 -3.99 -2.54 15.99
C LYS A 188 -2.69 -2.11 16.65
N ALA A 189 -1.91 -3.06 17.15
CA ALA A 189 -0.62 -2.76 17.76
C ALA A 189 0.36 -2.17 16.73
N TYR A 190 0.30 -2.66 15.49
CA TYR A 190 1.12 -2.16 14.39
C TYR A 190 0.68 -0.77 13.92
N GLY A 191 -0.61 -0.57 13.69
CA GLY A 191 -1.17 0.73 13.32
C GLY A 191 -0.94 1.81 14.40
N ASP A 192 -1.12 1.45 15.69
CA ASP A 192 -0.81 2.35 16.81
C ASP A 192 0.70 2.72 16.84
N TRP A 193 1.58 1.77 16.50
CA TRP A 193 3.03 2.01 16.42
C TRP A 193 3.39 2.87 15.22
N LEU A 194 2.90 2.56 14.01
CA LEU A 194 3.10 3.38 12.80
C LEU A 194 2.65 4.82 13.05
N TYR A 195 1.47 4.99 13.60
CA TYR A 195 0.93 6.30 13.92
C TYR A 195 1.82 7.11 14.89
N GLN A 196 2.53 6.45 15.79
CA GLN A 196 3.42 7.11 16.76
C GLN A 196 4.83 7.37 16.20
N THR A 197 5.28 6.64 15.21
CA THR A 197 6.67 6.65 14.73
C THR A 197 6.86 7.17 13.32
N ASN A 198 5.82 7.08 12.46
CA ASN A 198 5.88 7.40 11.03
C ASN A 198 4.83 8.44 10.62
N GLN A 199 4.72 9.52 11.39
CA GLN A 199 3.71 10.57 11.12
C GLN A 199 4.02 11.43 9.88
N GLU A 200 5.23 11.34 9.36
CA GLU A 200 5.69 12.12 8.20
C GLU A 200 5.61 11.31 6.87
N ASN A 201 5.24 10.02 6.94
CA ASN A 201 5.20 9.16 5.77
C ASN A 201 3.76 8.87 5.34
N VAL A 202 3.56 8.83 4.04
CA VAL A 202 2.35 8.29 3.41
C VAL A 202 2.41 6.77 3.53
N ILE A 203 1.40 6.18 4.15
CA ILE A 203 1.27 4.74 4.27
C ILE A 203 0.08 4.28 3.43
N ILE A 204 0.35 3.38 2.47
CA ILE A 204 -0.71 2.69 1.73
C ILE A 204 -0.65 1.21 2.07
N ASP A 205 -1.73 0.73 2.64
CA ASP A 205 -1.91 -0.64 3.09
C ASP A 205 -2.57 -1.51 2.01
N PHE A 206 -1.96 -2.65 1.70
CA PHE A 206 -2.47 -3.71 0.86
C PHE A 206 -2.81 -4.90 1.76
N ASN A 207 -4.07 -5.08 2.08
CA ASN A 207 -4.52 -6.16 2.95
C ASN A 207 -5.16 -7.28 2.11
N ALA A 208 -4.60 -8.49 2.19
CA ALA A 208 -5.18 -9.68 1.57
C ALA A 208 -5.78 -10.58 2.66
N ASP A 209 -7.07 -10.91 2.54
CA ASP A 209 -7.77 -11.72 3.54
C ASP A 209 -8.85 -12.57 2.86
N GLY A 210 -8.60 -13.90 2.74
CA GLY A 210 -9.45 -14.81 2.00
C GLY A 210 -9.44 -14.51 0.50
N ILE A 211 -8.36 -14.88 -0.18
CA ILE A 211 -8.16 -14.59 -1.60
C ILE A 211 -7.97 -15.86 -2.46
N GLY A 212 -8.27 -17.04 -1.90
CA GLY A 212 -7.98 -18.34 -2.51
C GLY A 212 -9.19 -19.18 -2.87
N TYR A 213 -10.44 -18.77 -2.59
CA TYR A 213 -11.61 -19.52 -2.94
C TYR A 213 -12.32 -18.95 -4.18
N SER A 214 -12.66 -19.82 -5.11
CA SER A 214 -13.57 -19.50 -6.21
C SER A 214 -14.53 -20.64 -6.51
N ASN A 215 -15.57 -20.33 -7.27
CA ASN A 215 -16.50 -21.30 -7.85
C ASN A 215 -16.77 -20.96 -9.32
N SER A 216 -17.55 -21.79 -10.02
CA SER A 216 -17.83 -21.60 -11.45
C SER A 216 -18.44 -20.23 -11.82
N GLU A 217 -19.05 -19.52 -10.86
CA GLU A 217 -19.66 -18.20 -11.10
C GLU A 217 -18.71 -17.05 -10.72
N THR A 218 -17.65 -17.33 -9.96
CA THR A 218 -16.77 -16.32 -9.37
C THR A 218 -15.30 -16.49 -9.70
N ILE A 219 -14.93 -17.50 -10.48
CA ILE A 219 -13.54 -17.79 -10.88
C ILE A 219 -12.79 -16.59 -11.52
N ASN A 220 -13.52 -15.63 -12.04
CA ASN A 220 -12.96 -14.40 -12.60
C ASN A 220 -13.41 -13.15 -11.85
N LYS A 221 -13.96 -13.27 -10.64
CA LYS A 221 -14.35 -12.11 -9.85
C LYS A 221 -13.36 -11.89 -8.72
N PHE A 222 -12.96 -10.64 -8.52
CA PHE A 222 -12.10 -10.25 -7.42
C PHE A 222 -12.58 -8.91 -6.86
N ARG A 223 -12.54 -8.73 -5.53
CA ARG A 223 -13.03 -7.53 -4.87
C ARG A 223 -11.87 -6.69 -4.37
N LEU A 224 -11.92 -5.42 -4.68
CA LEU A 224 -10.98 -4.41 -4.20
C LEU A 224 -11.77 -3.31 -3.49
N TRP A 225 -11.56 -3.18 -2.19
CA TRP A 225 -12.20 -2.16 -1.38
C TRP A 225 -11.13 -1.22 -0.84
N GLY A 226 -11.14 0.05 -1.29
CA GLY A 226 -10.13 1.03 -0.92
C GLY A 226 -10.71 2.26 -0.24
N THR A 227 -9.89 2.99 0.47
CA THR A 227 -10.21 4.35 0.93
C THR A 227 -10.47 5.27 -0.27
N GLU A 228 -11.12 6.41 -0.05
CA GLU A 228 -11.45 7.33 -1.16
C GLU A 228 -10.16 7.82 -1.85
N ASP A 229 -9.13 8.10 -1.09
CA ASP A 229 -7.88 8.67 -1.56
C ASP A 229 -7.00 7.71 -2.39
N VAL A 230 -7.26 6.38 -2.35
CA VAL A 230 -6.59 5.39 -3.22
C VAL A 230 -7.47 4.92 -4.38
N SER A 231 -8.55 5.62 -4.73
CA SER A 231 -9.39 5.27 -5.88
C SER A 231 -8.59 5.23 -7.19
N TRP A 232 -7.65 6.16 -7.36
CA TRP A 232 -6.73 6.19 -8.50
C TRP A 232 -5.89 4.91 -8.62
N LEU A 233 -5.43 4.36 -7.49
CA LEU A 233 -4.64 3.13 -7.48
C LEU A 233 -5.53 1.91 -7.80
N MET A 234 -6.78 1.90 -7.37
CA MET A 234 -7.74 0.86 -7.78
C MET A 234 -7.99 0.89 -9.30
N ASP A 235 -8.04 2.09 -9.90
CA ASP A 235 -8.15 2.24 -11.35
C ASP A 235 -6.88 1.74 -12.05
N GLU A 236 -5.70 2.03 -11.50
CA GLU A 236 -4.42 1.50 -12.02
C GLU A 236 -4.34 -0.02 -11.92
N ILE A 237 -4.76 -0.61 -10.79
CA ILE A 237 -4.87 -2.08 -10.64
C ILE A 237 -5.78 -2.67 -11.73
N SER A 238 -6.86 -1.96 -12.07
CA SER A 238 -7.74 -2.39 -13.18
C SER A 238 -7.03 -2.34 -14.54
N GLN A 239 -6.18 -1.35 -14.76
CA GLN A 239 -5.39 -1.26 -15.99
C GLN A 239 -4.35 -2.39 -16.06
N LEU A 240 -3.63 -2.64 -14.97
CA LEU A 240 -2.66 -3.76 -14.86
C LEU A 240 -3.33 -5.11 -15.10
N ASN A 241 -4.51 -5.35 -14.49
CA ASN A 241 -5.28 -6.57 -14.75
C ASN A 241 -5.60 -6.78 -16.25
N ASN A 242 -5.90 -5.70 -16.97
CA ASN A 242 -6.19 -5.75 -18.40
C ASN A 242 -4.90 -5.89 -19.23
N GLU A 243 -3.86 -5.14 -18.93
CA GLU A 243 -2.59 -5.12 -19.66
C GLU A 243 -1.90 -6.49 -19.61
N TYR A 244 -1.88 -7.10 -18.42
CA TYR A 244 -1.26 -8.39 -18.19
C TYR A 244 -2.21 -9.59 -18.38
N ASN A 245 -3.44 -9.34 -18.84
CA ASN A 245 -4.44 -10.35 -19.16
C ASN A 245 -4.75 -11.33 -18.01
N LEU A 246 -4.77 -10.84 -16.77
CA LEU A 246 -5.08 -11.69 -15.60
C LEU A 246 -6.55 -12.08 -15.53
N GLY A 247 -7.43 -11.41 -16.28
CA GLY A 247 -8.78 -11.84 -16.61
C GLY A 247 -9.80 -11.68 -15.49
N PHE A 248 -9.55 -10.81 -14.49
CA PHE A 248 -10.52 -10.55 -13.44
C PHE A 248 -11.56 -9.50 -13.86
N SER A 249 -12.80 -9.74 -13.43
CA SER A 249 -13.85 -8.73 -13.30
C SER A 249 -13.77 -8.15 -11.89
N LEU A 250 -13.20 -6.96 -11.76
CA LEU A 250 -12.97 -6.33 -10.47
C LEU A 250 -14.24 -5.66 -9.93
N ASP A 251 -14.59 -5.93 -8.67
CA ASP A 251 -15.65 -5.23 -7.92
C ASP A 251 -14.99 -4.16 -7.05
N LEU A 252 -14.89 -2.95 -7.60
CA LEU A 252 -14.25 -1.80 -6.95
C LEU A 252 -15.24 -1.09 -6.05
N ARG A 253 -14.87 -0.87 -4.78
CA ARG A 253 -15.71 -0.16 -3.80
C ARG A 253 -14.88 0.76 -2.93
N THR A 254 -15.46 1.91 -2.62
CA THR A 254 -14.92 2.81 -1.61
C THR A 254 -15.30 2.31 -0.22
N LEU A 255 -14.33 2.18 0.66
CA LEU A 255 -14.53 1.90 2.07
C LEU A 255 -15.19 3.10 2.74
N PRO A 256 -16.27 2.90 3.52
CA PRO A 256 -16.83 3.98 4.31
C PRO A 256 -15.83 4.46 5.37
N GLU A 257 -15.77 5.77 5.62
CA GLU A 257 -14.92 6.39 6.66
C GLU A 257 -15.15 5.82 8.08
N ASP A 258 -16.32 5.27 8.33
CA ASP A 258 -16.78 4.73 9.63
C ASP A 258 -16.88 3.18 9.59
N THR A 259 -15.97 2.50 8.92
CA THR A 259 -15.95 1.04 8.88
C THR A 259 -15.76 0.45 10.27
N ARG A 260 -16.71 -0.37 10.71
CA ARG A 260 -16.61 -1.14 11.95
C ARG A 260 -16.57 -2.62 11.63
N GLY A 261 -15.38 -3.19 11.71
CA GLY A 261 -15.14 -4.59 11.37
C GLY A 261 -14.64 -4.74 9.93
N GLY A 262 -14.35 -5.93 9.54
CA GLY A 262 -13.62 -6.28 8.33
C GLY A 262 -12.32 -6.95 8.74
N SER A 263 -11.25 -6.72 8.05
CA SER A 263 -9.94 -7.29 8.28
C SER A 263 -8.94 -6.26 8.82
N ASP A 264 -7.66 -6.59 8.77
CA ASP A 264 -6.55 -5.82 9.34
C ASP A 264 -6.40 -4.40 8.77
N TYR A 265 -6.86 -4.15 7.52
CA TYR A 265 -6.91 -2.80 6.92
C TYR A 265 -7.61 -1.77 7.82
N HIS A 266 -8.59 -2.21 8.62
CA HIS A 266 -9.30 -1.31 9.51
C HIS A 266 -8.39 -0.66 10.56
N SER A 267 -7.31 -1.33 10.93
CA SER A 267 -6.33 -0.80 11.87
C SER A 267 -5.52 0.36 11.28
N PHE A 268 -5.35 0.40 9.96
CA PHE A 268 -4.72 1.51 9.23
C PHE A 268 -5.70 2.67 9.02
N VAL A 269 -6.88 2.37 8.48
CA VAL A 269 -7.92 3.39 8.19
C VAL A 269 -8.31 4.18 9.45
N ARG A 270 -8.39 3.54 10.62
CA ARG A 270 -8.71 4.25 11.87
C ARG A 270 -7.68 5.30 12.28
N HIS A 271 -6.45 5.18 11.79
CA HIS A 271 -5.37 6.13 12.00
C HIS A 271 -5.26 7.17 10.89
N GLY A 272 -6.09 7.05 9.84
CA GLY A 272 -6.07 7.93 8.68
C GLY A 272 -5.04 7.53 7.64
N PHE A 273 -4.50 6.32 7.71
CA PHE A 273 -3.72 5.75 6.64
C PHE A 273 -4.63 5.19 5.56
N ASP A 274 -4.15 5.18 4.34
CA ASP A 274 -4.88 4.60 3.23
C ASP A 274 -4.75 3.10 3.14
N ALA A 275 -5.78 2.45 2.60
CA ALA A 275 -5.80 1.00 2.49
C ALA A 275 -6.58 0.54 1.26
N ILE A 276 -6.11 -0.55 0.66
CA ILE A 276 -6.85 -1.39 -0.28
C ILE A 276 -6.94 -2.78 0.30
N SER A 277 -8.15 -3.28 0.47
CA SER A 277 -8.38 -4.65 0.90
C SER A 277 -8.84 -5.50 -0.26
N PHE A 278 -8.21 -6.66 -0.40
CA PHE A 278 -8.43 -7.64 -1.44
C PHE A 278 -9.19 -8.82 -0.88
N PHE A 279 -10.29 -9.20 -1.55
CA PHE A 279 -11.12 -10.33 -1.18
C PHE A 279 -11.53 -11.15 -2.39
N GLU A 280 -11.74 -12.42 -2.22
CA GLU A 280 -12.29 -13.31 -3.24
C GLU A 280 -13.69 -12.90 -3.71
N GLY A 281 -14.05 -13.30 -4.93
CA GLY A 281 -15.32 -12.94 -5.57
C GLY A 281 -16.57 -13.55 -4.93
N ALA A 282 -16.43 -14.63 -4.17
CA ALA A 282 -17.48 -15.29 -3.43
C ALA A 282 -17.10 -15.47 -1.97
N TRP A 283 -18.08 -15.63 -1.12
CA TRP A 283 -17.87 -16.04 0.26
C TRP A 283 -17.52 -17.53 0.29
N ASN A 284 -16.40 -17.91 0.91
CA ASN A 284 -16.00 -19.30 1.09
C ASN A 284 -16.96 -20.00 2.07
N PRO A 285 -17.69 -21.05 1.65
CA PRO A 285 -18.60 -21.78 2.53
C PRO A 285 -17.90 -22.55 3.65
N HIS A 286 -16.60 -22.73 3.54
CA HIS A 286 -15.76 -23.45 4.53
C HIS A 286 -15.15 -22.50 5.57
N TRP A 287 -15.36 -21.21 5.44
CA TRP A 287 -14.87 -20.17 6.34
C TRP A 287 -15.14 -20.50 7.81
N HIS A 288 -14.16 -20.32 8.68
CA HIS A 288 -14.21 -20.61 10.12
C HIS A 288 -14.60 -22.04 10.49
N SER A 289 -14.33 -23.01 9.63
CA SER A 289 -14.65 -24.42 9.84
C SER A 289 -13.43 -25.33 9.67
N SER A 290 -13.58 -26.61 10.04
CA SER A 290 -12.55 -27.64 9.83
C SER A 290 -12.35 -27.99 8.34
N GLU A 291 -13.25 -27.52 7.47
CA GLU A 291 -13.23 -27.76 6.03
C GLU A 291 -12.48 -26.65 5.28
N ASP A 292 -11.97 -25.63 5.97
CA ASP A 292 -11.09 -24.63 5.39
C ASP A 292 -9.69 -25.21 5.20
N THR A 293 -9.58 -26.02 4.13
CA THR A 293 -8.40 -26.80 3.76
C THR A 293 -7.99 -26.51 2.31
N ILE A 294 -6.75 -26.81 1.96
CA ILE A 294 -6.19 -26.57 0.62
C ILE A 294 -7.02 -27.27 -0.47
N GLU A 295 -7.58 -28.45 -0.18
CA GLU A 295 -8.39 -29.22 -1.13
C GLU A 295 -9.70 -28.51 -1.50
N ASN A 296 -10.16 -27.56 -0.68
CA ASN A 296 -11.37 -26.77 -0.90
C ASN A 296 -11.10 -25.38 -1.47
N MET A 297 -9.83 -25.09 -1.84
CA MET A 297 -9.42 -23.85 -2.48
C MET A 297 -9.26 -24.01 -4.00
N ASP A 298 -9.14 -22.90 -4.70
CA ASP A 298 -8.76 -22.80 -6.11
C ASP A 298 -7.36 -22.20 -6.23
N LEU A 299 -6.35 -23.07 -6.28
CA LEU A 299 -4.95 -22.62 -6.31
C LEU A 299 -4.61 -21.80 -7.57
N SER A 300 -5.27 -22.08 -8.70
CA SER A 300 -5.09 -21.27 -9.91
C SER A 300 -5.67 -19.85 -9.73
N TYR A 301 -6.78 -19.75 -9.03
CA TYR A 301 -7.37 -18.46 -8.66
C TYR A 301 -6.44 -17.72 -7.69
N LEU A 302 -5.95 -18.38 -6.63
CA LEU A 302 -4.99 -17.83 -5.67
C LEU A 302 -3.70 -17.34 -6.36
N THR A 303 -3.20 -18.09 -7.35
CA THR A 303 -2.02 -17.65 -8.12
C THR A 303 -2.31 -16.33 -8.83
N ARG A 304 -3.39 -16.23 -9.58
CA ARG A 304 -3.74 -15.02 -10.33
C ARG A 304 -4.04 -13.82 -9.42
N THR A 305 -4.66 -14.02 -8.23
CA THR A 305 -4.87 -12.94 -7.26
C THR A 305 -3.54 -12.45 -6.70
N THR A 306 -2.63 -13.38 -6.38
CA THR A 306 -1.26 -13.06 -5.93
C THR A 306 -0.47 -12.30 -6.99
N GLU A 307 -0.54 -12.74 -8.26
CA GLU A 307 0.08 -12.06 -9.40
C GLU A 307 -0.39 -10.60 -9.50
N LEU A 308 -1.72 -10.37 -9.49
CA LEU A 308 -2.29 -9.03 -9.59
C LEU A 308 -1.86 -8.13 -8.42
N ILE A 309 -1.93 -8.62 -7.18
CA ILE A 309 -1.50 -7.85 -6.01
C ILE A 309 -0.01 -7.52 -6.09
N SER A 310 0.82 -8.50 -6.46
CA SER A 310 2.28 -8.32 -6.50
C SER A 310 2.75 -7.34 -7.57
N ILE A 311 2.18 -7.39 -8.79
CA ILE A 311 2.53 -6.39 -9.81
C ILE A 311 1.97 -5.01 -9.48
N SER A 312 0.84 -4.92 -8.81
CA SER A 312 0.28 -3.64 -8.36
C SER A 312 1.16 -3.01 -7.29
N LEU A 313 1.62 -3.81 -6.32
CA LEU A 313 2.56 -3.40 -5.30
C LEU A 313 3.90 -2.95 -5.92
N ALA A 314 4.44 -3.73 -6.85
CA ALA A 314 5.67 -3.40 -7.57
C ALA A 314 5.52 -2.11 -8.40
N TRP A 315 4.40 -1.96 -9.08
CA TRP A 315 4.13 -0.77 -9.90
C TRP A 315 4.12 0.50 -9.03
N VAL A 316 3.34 0.52 -7.95
CA VAL A 316 3.25 1.71 -7.08
C VAL A 316 4.56 1.98 -6.35
N SER A 317 5.37 0.94 -6.10
CA SER A 317 6.68 1.08 -5.44
C SER A 317 7.73 1.81 -6.30
N ASP A 318 7.54 1.89 -7.61
CA ASP A 318 8.46 2.56 -8.55
C ASP A 318 7.90 3.86 -9.13
N ASN A 319 6.60 4.05 -9.05
CA ASN A 319 5.97 5.20 -9.67
C ASN A 319 5.76 6.31 -8.63
N PRO A 320 6.12 7.56 -8.98
CA PRO A 320 5.79 8.68 -8.11
C PRO A 320 4.28 8.79 -7.99
N LEU A 321 3.82 9.25 -6.84
CA LEU A 321 2.42 9.62 -6.69
C LEU A 321 2.11 10.67 -7.77
N SER A 322 1.30 10.30 -8.78
CA SER A 322 0.82 11.23 -9.82
C SER A 322 -0.32 12.11 -9.33
N TYR A 323 -0.53 12.14 -8.04
CA TYR A 323 -1.71 12.58 -7.35
C TYR A 323 -1.30 13.32 -6.07
N PRO A 324 -1.89 14.47 -5.76
CA PRO A 324 -1.53 15.22 -4.56
C PRO A 324 -1.96 14.39 -3.33
N TYR A 325 -1.02 13.95 -2.52
CA TYR A 325 -1.33 13.32 -1.26
C TYR A 325 -1.18 14.34 -0.14
N VAL A 326 -2.23 14.59 0.63
CA VAL A 326 -2.22 15.57 1.71
C VAL A 326 -2.50 14.93 3.06
N TYR A 327 -1.79 15.34 4.09
CA TYR A 327 -2.12 15.01 5.47
C TYR A 327 -1.99 16.22 6.41
N ILE A 328 -2.70 16.15 7.54
CA ILE A 328 -2.60 17.14 8.61
C ILE A 328 -1.37 16.81 9.45
N GLU A 329 -0.27 17.54 9.22
CA GLU A 329 0.98 17.41 9.96
C GLU A 329 0.80 17.81 11.43
N SER A 330 0.06 18.88 11.68
CA SER A 330 -0.25 19.38 13.02
C SER A 330 -1.65 19.99 13.06
N PRO A 331 -2.43 19.71 14.11
CA PRO A 331 -2.13 18.91 15.31
C PRO A 331 -2.15 17.39 15.05
N HIS A 332 -1.35 16.65 15.81
CA HIS A 332 -1.36 15.17 15.74
C HIS A 332 -2.63 14.58 16.34
N LYS A 333 -3.16 13.52 15.71
CA LYS A 333 -4.35 12.81 16.22
C LYS A 333 -4.06 12.18 17.60
N GLY A 334 -5.01 12.28 18.51
CA GLY A 334 -4.89 11.67 19.86
C GLY A 334 -4.06 12.46 20.87
N MET A 335 -3.63 13.66 20.57
CA MET A 335 -2.82 14.48 21.45
C MET A 335 -3.65 15.57 22.14
N PHE A 336 -3.15 16.01 23.30
CA PHE A 336 -3.66 17.19 23.99
C PHE A 336 -2.77 18.40 23.69
N TYR A 337 -3.40 19.49 23.26
CA TYR A 337 -2.75 20.77 22.98
C TYR A 337 -3.24 21.86 23.95
N PHE A 338 -2.33 22.67 24.40
CA PHE A 338 -2.61 23.86 25.22
C PHE A 338 -1.76 25.04 24.74
N GLU A 339 -2.41 26.18 24.46
CA GLU A 339 -1.77 27.38 23.88
C GLU A 339 -0.93 27.06 22.64
N GLY A 340 -1.51 26.28 21.70
CA GLY A 340 -0.85 25.89 20.45
C GLY A 340 0.33 24.92 20.59
N ARG A 341 0.57 24.38 21.79
CA ARG A 341 1.68 23.46 22.07
C ARG A 341 1.18 22.07 22.41
N GLU A 342 1.79 21.09 21.79
CA GLU A 342 1.57 19.69 22.12
C GLU A 342 2.03 19.38 23.55
N GLN A 343 1.22 18.65 24.30
CA GLN A 343 1.47 18.34 25.69
C GLN A 343 1.73 16.84 25.91
N LYS A 344 0.74 16.01 25.70
CA LYS A 344 0.81 14.58 25.97
C LYS A 344 -0.25 13.81 25.19
N PRO A 345 -0.02 12.52 24.93
CA PRO A 345 -1.04 11.65 24.38
C PRO A 345 -2.25 11.53 25.32
N ILE A 346 -3.44 11.51 24.73
CA ILE A 346 -4.67 11.25 25.47
C ILE A 346 -4.79 9.73 25.62
N LYS A 347 -4.54 9.22 26.84
CA LYS A 347 -4.73 7.80 27.12
C LYS A 347 -6.22 7.48 27.11
N ASP A 348 -6.65 6.76 26.09
CA ASP A 348 -8.01 6.26 26.03
C ASP A 348 -8.17 5.03 26.91
N SER A 349 -8.79 5.20 28.07
CA SER A 349 -9.16 4.09 28.96
C SER A 349 -10.47 3.41 28.56
N LEU A 350 -11.14 3.87 27.50
CA LEU A 350 -12.53 3.52 27.19
C LEU A 350 -12.82 3.03 25.76
N ASN A 351 -11.84 2.63 24.99
CA ASN A 351 -12.03 2.05 23.63
C ASN A 351 -12.82 2.91 22.61
N TRP A 352 -12.83 4.25 22.76
CA TRP A 352 -13.59 5.13 21.89
C TRP A 352 -12.70 6.17 21.25
N GLN A 353 -12.48 6.05 19.96
CA GLN A 353 -11.91 7.05 19.03
C GLN A 353 -10.80 7.93 19.62
N ILE A 354 -9.61 7.84 19.08
CA ILE A 354 -8.50 8.74 19.38
C ILE A 354 -9.01 10.17 19.22
N ARG A 355 -9.14 10.91 20.34
CA ARG A 355 -9.65 12.28 20.31
C ARG A 355 -8.50 13.23 20.53
N THR A 356 -8.31 14.13 19.58
CA THR A 356 -7.44 15.29 19.80
C THR A 356 -8.20 16.35 20.56
N ILE A 357 -7.63 16.85 21.64
CA ILE A 357 -8.21 17.94 22.45
C ILE A 357 -7.31 19.16 22.33
N ILE A 358 -7.89 20.25 21.89
CA ILE A 358 -7.19 21.51 21.70
C ILE A 358 -7.83 22.55 22.61
N VAL A 359 -7.03 23.17 23.46
CA VAL A 359 -7.42 24.30 24.32
C VAL A 359 -6.61 25.52 23.89
N ASP A 360 -7.31 26.58 23.57
CA ASP A 360 -6.79 27.81 22.96
C ASP A 360 -6.56 27.68 21.45
N ASP A 361 -6.01 28.73 20.83
CA ASP A 361 -5.77 28.75 19.37
C ASP A 361 -4.62 27.81 18.96
N ILE A 362 -4.65 27.37 17.69
CA ILE A 362 -3.63 26.48 17.12
C ILE A 362 -3.46 26.74 15.64
N TRP A 363 -2.24 26.52 15.13
CA TRP A 363 -1.97 26.42 13.71
C TRP A 363 -2.22 24.99 13.23
N ILE A 364 -3.03 24.85 12.18
CA ILE A 364 -3.20 23.61 11.42
C ILE A 364 -2.17 23.67 10.29
N TRP A 365 -1.31 22.68 10.23
CA TRP A 365 -0.31 22.54 9.17
C TRP A 365 -0.67 21.35 8.30
N ALA A 366 -0.51 21.53 6.99
CA ALA A 366 -0.69 20.47 6.02
C ALA A 366 0.60 20.24 5.26
N GLN A 367 0.95 18.98 5.13
CA GLN A 367 2.02 18.52 4.24
C GLN A 367 1.40 17.92 2.99
N VAL A 368 1.98 18.21 1.82
CA VAL A 368 1.53 17.64 0.54
C VAL A 368 2.71 16.93 -0.12
N PHE A 369 2.48 15.71 -0.57
CA PHE A 369 3.45 14.90 -1.29
C PHE A 369 3.05 14.81 -2.75
N ILE A 370 3.74 15.55 -3.56
CA ILE A 370 3.80 15.58 -5.01
C ILE A 370 4.81 16.68 -5.36
N ASP A 371 5.27 16.76 -6.60
CA ASP A 371 6.06 17.91 -7.05
C ASP A 371 5.28 19.21 -6.81
N GLU A 372 5.86 20.13 -6.05
CA GLU A 372 5.22 21.40 -5.67
C GLU A 372 4.68 22.18 -6.87
N SER A 373 5.32 22.04 -8.04
CA SER A 373 4.87 22.69 -9.29
C SER A 373 3.53 22.15 -9.81
N LEU A 374 3.09 20.99 -9.32
CA LEU A 374 1.82 20.37 -9.69
C LEU A 374 0.68 20.70 -8.71
N ILE A 375 0.96 21.41 -7.60
CA ILE A 375 -0.07 21.84 -6.65
C ILE A 375 -0.67 23.17 -7.11
N GLU A 376 -2.00 23.21 -7.25
CA GLU A 376 -2.75 24.44 -7.49
C GLU A 376 -3.01 25.18 -6.19
N LYS A 377 -3.50 24.48 -5.17
CA LYS A 377 -3.88 25.05 -3.86
C LYS A 377 -4.12 23.98 -2.81
N VAL A 378 -4.12 24.40 -1.54
CA VAL A 378 -4.59 23.64 -0.39
C VAL A 378 -5.69 24.40 0.32
N GLU A 379 -6.82 23.77 0.59
CA GLU A 379 -7.98 24.37 1.25
C GLU A 379 -8.19 23.75 2.64
N PHE A 380 -8.46 24.61 3.62
CA PHE A 380 -8.72 24.21 4.99
C PHE A 380 -10.19 24.41 5.34
N TYR A 381 -10.83 23.37 5.84
CA TYR A 381 -12.23 23.35 6.21
C TYR A 381 -12.41 23.08 7.69
N VAL A 382 -13.40 23.73 8.30
CA VAL A 382 -13.86 23.43 9.65
C VAL A 382 -15.35 23.24 9.62
N ARG A 383 -15.83 22.07 10.05
CA ARG A 383 -17.24 21.67 10.00
C ARG A 383 -17.84 21.79 8.59
N GLY A 384 -17.08 21.36 7.57
CA GLY A 384 -17.46 21.43 6.16
C GLY A 384 -17.53 22.85 5.57
N LYS A 385 -17.01 23.87 6.25
CA LYS A 385 -16.95 25.25 5.75
C LYS A 385 -15.54 25.65 5.47
N LEU A 386 -15.27 26.11 4.25
CA LEU A 386 -13.98 26.68 3.85
C LEU A 386 -13.59 27.82 4.78
N GLN A 387 -12.38 27.79 5.28
CA GLN A 387 -11.79 28.78 6.17
C GLN A 387 -10.66 29.55 5.52
N GLU A 388 -9.77 28.84 4.83
CA GLU A 388 -8.57 29.38 4.19
C GLU A 388 -8.30 28.63 2.90
N THR A 389 -7.70 29.31 1.93
CA THR A 389 -7.12 28.73 0.71
C THR A 389 -5.68 29.21 0.65
N ASP A 390 -4.73 28.28 0.66
CA ASP A 390 -3.31 28.56 0.60
C ASP A 390 -2.75 28.02 -0.73
N THR A 391 -1.96 28.82 -1.42
CA THR A 391 -1.41 28.50 -2.75
C THR A 391 0.11 28.35 -2.75
N GLU A 392 0.74 28.60 -1.61
CA GLU A 392 2.20 28.54 -1.47
C GLU A 392 2.58 27.83 -0.17
N PRO A 393 3.55 26.88 -0.18
CA PRO A 393 4.02 26.25 1.04
C PRO A 393 4.76 27.26 1.95
N PRO A 394 4.77 27.06 3.27
CA PRO A 394 4.12 25.95 3.97
C PRO A 394 2.62 26.18 4.15
N TYR A 395 1.83 25.18 3.78
CA TYR A 395 0.36 25.27 3.86
C TYR A 395 -0.12 25.23 5.30
N LYS A 396 -0.89 26.26 5.71
CA LYS A 396 -1.31 26.38 7.11
C LYS A 396 -2.55 27.24 7.29
N TYR A 397 -3.30 26.94 8.34
CA TYR A 397 -4.47 27.72 8.76
C TYR A 397 -4.46 27.97 10.26
N HIS A 398 -4.73 29.21 10.70
CA HIS A 398 -4.80 29.57 12.12
C HIS A 398 -6.22 29.36 12.65
N LEU A 399 -6.45 28.30 13.40
CA LEU A 399 -7.72 28.02 14.07
C LEU A 399 -7.81 28.81 15.39
N ASN A 400 -8.41 30.00 15.35
CA ASN A 400 -8.50 30.94 16.47
C ASN A 400 -9.94 31.36 16.84
N LYS A 401 -10.96 30.68 16.30
CA LYS A 401 -12.37 31.03 16.53
C LYS A 401 -12.84 30.57 17.90
N ILE A 402 -13.75 31.33 18.51
CA ILE A 402 -14.42 30.92 19.76
C ILE A 402 -15.21 29.64 19.50
N SER A 403 -14.95 28.61 20.31
CA SER A 403 -15.62 27.31 20.20
C SER A 403 -15.56 26.52 21.50
N PHE A 404 -16.55 25.65 21.70
CA PHE A 404 -16.62 24.70 22.82
C PHE A 404 -17.29 23.40 22.37
N PHE A 405 -16.85 22.85 21.24
CA PHE A 405 -17.54 21.70 20.65
C PHE A 405 -16.58 20.75 19.92
N LYS A 406 -17.06 19.52 19.72
CA LYS A 406 -16.46 18.60 18.73
C LYS A 406 -16.64 19.21 17.34
N GLN A 407 -15.57 19.24 16.55
CA GLN A 407 -15.60 19.67 15.16
C GLN A 407 -14.61 18.86 14.33
N ARG A 408 -14.89 18.77 13.04
CA ARG A 408 -13.99 18.17 12.06
C ARG A 408 -13.17 19.29 11.42
N ILE A 409 -11.86 19.08 11.36
CA ILE A 409 -10.94 19.77 10.48
C ILE A 409 -10.73 18.89 9.27
N GLU A 410 -10.72 19.46 8.08
CA GLU A 410 -10.45 18.79 6.83
C GLU A 410 -9.50 19.67 6.01
N VAL A 411 -8.54 19.06 5.37
CA VAL A 411 -7.59 19.70 4.46
C VAL A 411 -7.71 19.01 3.12
N VAL A 412 -7.81 19.80 2.04
CA VAL A 412 -7.96 19.29 0.68
C VAL A 412 -6.87 19.91 -0.19
N ALA A 413 -6.02 19.09 -0.80
CA ALA A 413 -5.06 19.52 -1.81
C ALA A 413 -5.65 19.34 -3.20
N TYR A 414 -5.32 20.28 -4.09
CA TYR A 414 -5.74 20.28 -5.50
C TYR A 414 -4.51 20.35 -6.37
N SER A 415 -4.41 19.46 -7.35
CA SER A 415 -3.39 19.55 -8.41
C SER A 415 -3.86 20.40 -9.56
N VAL A 416 -2.90 20.86 -10.37
CA VAL A 416 -3.16 21.69 -11.57
C VAL A 416 -3.96 20.97 -12.66
N ASP A 417 -4.00 19.65 -12.66
CA ASP A 417 -4.80 18.81 -13.54
C ASP A 417 -6.18 18.46 -12.98
N GLY A 418 -6.50 18.99 -11.79
CA GLY A 418 -7.83 18.89 -11.17
C GLY A 418 -8.04 17.66 -10.29
N GLN A 419 -6.99 16.90 -9.98
CA GLN A 419 -7.07 15.82 -8.99
C GLN A 419 -7.09 16.40 -7.58
N THR A 420 -7.65 15.66 -6.63
CA THR A 420 -7.75 16.11 -5.24
C THR A 420 -7.45 14.99 -4.27
N SER A 421 -6.85 15.32 -3.14
CA SER A 421 -6.84 14.47 -1.96
C SER A 421 -7.22 15.23 -0.71
N LYS A 422 -7.62 14.50 0.32
CA LYS A 422 -8.03 15.11 1.57
C LYS A 422 -7.55 14.30 2.78
N ASP A 423 -7.23 14.99 3.86
CA ASP A 423 -7.12 14.40 5.19
C ASP A 423 -8.03 15.13 6.17
N TRP A 424 -8.47 14.44 7.19
CA TRP A 424 -9.35 15.01 8.19
C TRP A 424 -9.10 14.45 9.59
N MET A 425 -9.49 15.23 10.58
CA MET A 425 -9.50 14.78 11.96
C MET A 425 -10.65 15.38 12.76
N ASP A 426 -11.17 14.60 13.68
CA ASP A 426 -12.14 15.07 14.68
C ASP A 426 -11.40 15.60 15.91
N ILE A 427 -11.65 16.84 16.27
CA ILE A 427 -11.07 17.50 17.44
C ILE A 427 -12.15 17.92 18.44
N PHE A 428 -11.81 17.97 19.72
CA PHE A 428 -12.57 18.71 20.72
C PHE A 428 -11.87 20.04 20.97
N PHE A 429 -12.45 21.12 20.43
CA PHE A 429 -11.83 22.44 20.42
C PHE A 429 -12.49 23.36 21.44
N ILE A 430 -11.67 23.91 22.35
CA ILE A 430 -12.06 24.82 23.42
C ILE A 430 -11.26 26.11 23.25
N ASN A 431 -11.91 27.17 22.81
CA ASN A 431 -11.30 28.50 22.76
C ASN A 431 -12.31 29.56 23.21
N PHE A 432 -12.01 30.23 24.30
CA PHE A 432 -12.88 31.25 24.92
C PHE A 432 -12.50 32.68 24.54
N LEU A 433 -11.29 32.89 24.07
CA LEU A 433 -10.75 34.21 23.83
C LEU A 433 -10.39 34.38 22.35
N ARG A 434 -11.02 35.35 21.70
CA ARG A 434 -10.54 35.83 20.42
C ARG A 434 -9.29 36.66 20.71
N ARG A 435 -8.09 36.10 20.49
CA ARG A 435 -6.86 36.88 20.45
C ARG A 435 -6.78 37.52 19.07
N ASP A 436 -6.93 38.85 19.00
CA ASP A 436 -6.80 39.63 17.76
C ASP A 436 -5.33 39.64 17.28
#